data_2b5cad58260c3e75303da2a40abc9fa5
#
_entry.id   2b5cad58260c3e75303da2a40abc9fa5
#
_cell.length_a   1.000
_cell.length_b   1.000
_cell.length_c   1.000
_cell.angle_alpha   90.00
_cell.angle_beta   90.00
_cell.angle_gamma   90.00
#
_symmetry.space_group_name_H-M   'P 1'
#
loop_
_entity.id
_entity.type
_entity.pdbx_description
1 polymer ?
#
loop_
_entity_poly.entity_id
_entity_poly.type
_entity_poly.pdbx_seq_one_letter_code
_entity_poly.pdbx_strand_id
1 'polypeptide(L)'
;EATASVPSEVDTYLNDNDARLYNGNAVDETGSDTVTVSAGAGDQNYAFDPAAVKISTGTTVEWAWGGDLQHNVVATDGTFESERYTSPGVNFSYTFEEAGNYTYYCTPHRQLGMHGAIIVE
;
A
#
# COMPACT_ATOMS: atom_id res chain seq x y z
N GLU A 1 1.34 -10.49 -14.84
CA GLU A 1 2.12 -9.43 -14.22
C GLU A 1 3.26 -10.03 -13.40
N ALA A 2 4.39 -9.35 -13.34
CA ALA A 2 5.56 -9.86 -12.66
C ALA A 2 5.36 -9.80 -11.15
N THR A 3 5.91 -10.78 -10.44
CA THR A 3 5.86 -10.81 -8.98
C THR A 3 7.27 -10.82 -8.41
N ALA A 4 7.41 -10.42 -7.16
CA ALA A 4 8.67 -10.40 -6.45
C ALA A 4 8.48 -11.01 -5.07
N SER A 5 9.58 -11.52 -4.50
CA SER A 5 9.54 -12.03 -3.14
C SER A 5 9.42 -10.87 -2.16
N VAL A 6 8.86 -11.17 -0.99
CA VAL A 6 8.61 -10.18 0.06
C VAL A 6 9.61 -10.41 1.18
N PRO A 7 10.31 -9.35 1.65
CA PRO A 7 11.20 -9.51 2.80
C PRO A 7 10.44 -10.05 4.01
N SER A 8 11.14 -10.83 4.86
CA SER A 8 10.47 -11.53 5.96
C SER A 8 9.78 -10.56 6.93
N GLU A 9 10.35 -9.40 7.18
CA GLU A 9 9.74 -8.42 8.08
C GLU A 9 8.43 -7.89 7.53
N VAL A 10 8.34 -7.70 6.21
CA VAL A 10 7.12 -7.24 5.54
C VAL A 10 6.09 -8.36 5.52
N ASP A 11 6.52 -9.58 5.21
CA ASP A 11 5.63 -10.74 5.20
C ASP A 11 5.03 -10.96 6.59
N THR A 12 5.85 -10.86 7.64
CA THR A 12 5.38 -10.99 9.01
C THR A 12 4.34 -9.91 9.36
N TYR A 13 4.63 -8.65 8.98
CA TYR A 13 3.70 -7.55 9.25
C TYR A 13 2.34 -7.79 8.57
N LEU A 14 2.37 -8.16 7.29
CA LEU A 14 1.13 -8.32 6.53
C LEU A 14 0.33 -9.53 7.02
N ASN A 15 1.00 -10.63 7.36
CA ASN A 15 0.33 -11.81 7.89
C ASN A 15 -0.21 -11.59 9.30
N ASP A 16 0.55 -10.93 10.16
CA ASP A 16 0.13 -10.68 11.55
C ASP A 16 -1.10 -9.77 11.62
N ASN A 17 -1.28 -8.92 10.61
CA ASN A 17 -2.39 -7.99 10.56
C ASN A 17 -3.50 -8.46 9.61
N ASP A 18 -3.40 -9.68 9.10
CA ASP A 18 -4.39 -10.26 8.17
C ASP A 18 -4.67 -9.35 6.99
N ALA A 19 -3.61 -8.80 6.38
CA ALA A 19 -3.75 -7.87 5.28
C ALA A 19 -4.58 -8.48 4.15
N ARG A 20 -5.67 -7.83 3.80
CA ARG A 20 -6.57 -8.32 2.76
C ARG A 20 -5.88 -8.26 1.41
N LEU A 21 -6.15 -9.24 0.57
CA LEU A 21 -5.61 -9.39 -0.78
C LEU A 21 -4.11 -9.66 -0.82
N TYR A 22 -3.45 -9.84 0.33
CA TYR A 22 -2.05 -10.23 0.36
C TYR A 22 -1.94 -11.74 0.13
N ASN A 23 -1.11 -12.13 -0.84
CA ASN A 23 -0.98 -13.54 -1.24
C ASN A 23 0.43 -14.11 -1.03
N GLY A 24 1.27 -13.39 -0.30
CA GLY A 24 2.65 -13.84 -0.04
C GLY A 24 3.67 -13.28 -1.03
N ASN A 25 3.23 -12.56 -2.05
CA ASN A 25 4.10 -11.98 -3.07
C ASN A 25 3.83 -10.49 -3.23
N ALA A 26 4.84 -9.77 -3.74
CA ALA A 26 4.68 -8.38 -4.14
C ALA A 26 4.51 -8.32 -5.66
N VAL A 27 3.84 -7.29 -6.14
CA VAL A 27 3.83 -6.97 -7.57
C VAL A 27 5.13 -6.24 -7.88
N ASP A 28 5.83 -6.67 -8.91
CA ASP A 28 7.11 -6.07 -9.29
C ASP A 28 6.86 -4.94 -10.30
N GLU A 29 7.02 -3.71 -9.83
CA GLU A 29 6.88 -2.51 -10.65
C GLU A 29 8.21 -1.74 -10.73
N THR A 30 9.34 -2.42 -10.53
CA THR A 30 10.63 -1.77 -10.69
C THR A 30 10.78 -1.25 -12.11
N GLY A 31 11.31 -0.05 -12.27
CA GLY A 31 11.43 0.60 -13.57
C GLY A 31 10.26 1.46 -13.96
N SER A 32 9.14 1.41 -13.23
CA SER A 32 8.00 2.29 -13.48
C SER A 32 8.24 3.65 -12.82
N ASP A 33 7.79 4.72 -13.46
CA ASP A 33 7.91 6.07 -12.89
C ASP A 33 6.81 6.33 -11.86
N THR A 34 5.63 5.77 -12.09
CA THR A 34 4.46 5.95 -11.23
C THR A 34 3.72 4.62 -11.11
N VAL A 35 3.28 4.32 -9.88
CA VAL A 35 2.51 3.12 -9.58
C VAL A 35 1.26 3.53 -8.83
N THR A 36 0.12 2.94 -9.16
CA THR A 36 -1.15 3.22 -8.50
C THR A 36 -1.54 2.05 -7.61
N VAL A 37 -1.88 2.34 -6.35
CA VAL A 37 -2.45 1.39 -5.40
C VAL A 37 -3.89 1.80 -5.15
N SER A 38 -4.81 0.84 -5.27
CA SER A 38 -6.20 1.11 -4.96
C SER A 38 -6.42 1.08 -3.46
N ALA A 39 -6.97 2.14 -2.91
CA ALA A 39 -7.38 2.21 -1.51
C ALA A 39 -8.88 1.97 -1.45
N GLY A 40 -9.30 0.91 -0.77
CA GLY A 40 -10.69 0.52 -0.74
C GLY A 40 -11.04 -0.54 -1.78
N ALA A 41 -10.13 -1.49 -2.02
CA ALA A 41 -10.37 -2.61 -2.92
C ALA A 41 -10.97 -3.78 -2.15
N GLY A 42 -11.34 -4.83 -2.90
CA GLY A 42 -11.91 -6.05 -2.34
C GLY A 42 -13.41 -5.94 -2.16
N ASP A 43 -14.02 -7.02 -1.67
CA ASP A 43 -15.47 -7.15 -1.61
C ASP A 43 -16.14 -6.13 -0.71
N GLN A 44 -15.44 -5.70 0.35
CA GLN A 44 -16.00 -4.75 1.33
C GLN A 44 -15.27 -3.43 1.35
N ASN A 45 -14.39 -3.20 0.38
CA ASN A 45 -13.62 -1.95 0.24
C ASN A 45 -12.66 -1.69 1.42
N TYR A 46 -12.13 -2.75 2.03
CA TYR A 46 -11.21 -2.67 3.16
C TYR A 46 -9.80 -3.12 2.83
N ALA A 47 -9.39 -3.03 1.57
CA ALA A 47 -8.07 -3.53 1.16
C ALA A 47 -7.30 -2.49 0.37
N PHE A 48 -5.98 -2.61 0.40
CA PHE A 48 -5.09 -1.97 -0.55
C PHE A 48 -4.73 -2.99 -1.63
N ASP A 49 -4.85 -2.63 -2.88
CA ASP A 49 -4.56 -3.53 -4.00
C ASP A 49 -3.63 -2.86 -5.01
N PRO A 50 -2.45 -3.40 -5.23
CA PRO A 50 -1.87 -4.59 -4.59
C PRO A 50 -1.48 -4.31 -3.14
N ALA A 51 -1.52 -5.36 -2.31
CA ALA A 51 -1.17 -5.22 -0.91
C ALA A 51 0.34 -4.98 -0.72
N ALA A 52 1.17 -5.53 -1.60
CA ALA A 52 2.61 -5.33 -1.55
C ALA A 52 3.13 -5.02 -2.96
N VAL A 53 3.96 -4.00 -3.08
CA VAL A 53 4.52 -3.55 -4.36
C VAL A 53 6.01 -3.32 -4.19
N LYS A 54 6.80 -3.79 -5.15
CA LYS A 54 8.23 -3.53 -5.21
C LYS A 54 8.50 -2.47 -6.27
N ILE A 55 9.22 -1.42 -5.89
CA ILE A 55 9.53 -0.30 -6.78
C ILE A 55 11.01 0.06 -6.68
N SER A 56 11.46 0.94 -7.57
CA SER A 56 12.80 1.52 -7.53
C SER A 56 12.77 2.88 -6.84
N THR A 57 13.93 3.32 -6.33
CA THR A 57 14.03 4.68 -5.80
C THR A 57 13.65 5.68 -6.89
N GLY A 58 12.95 6.75 -6.49
CA GLY A 58 12.47 7.78 -7.42
C GLY A 58 11.08 7.53 -7.95
N THR A 59 10.50 6.35 -7.70
CA THR A 59 9.13 6.06 -8.14
C THR A 59 8.12 6.77 -7.25
N THR A 60 7.08 7.31 -7.87
CA THR A 60 5.95 7.90 -7.16
C THR A 60 4.83 6.88 -7.06
N VAL A 61 4.32 6.67 -5.85
CA VAL A 61 3.14 5.82 -5.64
C VAL A 61 1.94 6.74 -5.41
N GLU A 62 0.87 6.46 -6.15
CA GLU A 62 -0.40 7.16 -6.02
C GLU A 62 -1.42 6.20 -5.43
N TRP A 63 -2.13 6.66 -4.39
CA TRP A 63 -3.23 5.88 -3.81
C TRP A 63 -4.54 6.45 -4.32
N ALA A 64 -5.30 5.60 -5.01
CA ALA A 64 -6.58 5.97 -5.60
C ALA A 64 -7.72 5.33 -4.81
N TRP A 65 -8.64 6.14 -4.34
CA TRP A 65 -9.83 5.67 -3.61
C TRP A 65 -10.83 5.11 -4.61
N GLY A 66 -11.36 3.90 -4.33
CA GLY A 66 -12.25 3.23 -5.25
C GLY A 66 -13.71 3.19 -4.83
N GLY A 67 -14.06 3.82 -3.72
CA GLY A 67 -15.42 3.82 -3.22
C GLY A 67 -15.73 5.09 -2.46
N ASP A 68 -16.75 5.03 -1.62
CA ASP A 68 -17.18 6.17 -0.82
C ASP A 68 -16.91 5.98 0.68
N LEU A 69 -16.15 4.95 1.06
CA LEU A 69 -15.73 4.78 2.44
C LEU A 69 -14.55 5.68 2.76
N GLN A 70 -14.45 6.09 4.01
CA GLN A 70 -13.34 6.91 4.45
C GLN A 70 -12.07 6.06 4.60
N HIS A 71 -11.00 6.51 3.97
CA HIS A 71 -9.70 5.87 4.06
C HIS A 71 -8.60 6.89 4.26
N ASN A 72 -7.47 6.44 4.79
CA ASN A 72 -6.23 7.18 4.79
C ASN A 72 -5.05 6.22 4.60
N VAL A 73 -3.86 6.78 4.46
CA VAL A 73 -2.63 6.00 4.27
C VAL A 73 -1.64 6.50 5.32
N VAL A 74 -1.23 5.62 6.23
CA VAL A 74 -0.34 6.00 7.33
C VAL A 74 0.81 5.01 7.40
N ALA A 75 2.04 5.50 7.19
CA ALA A 75 3.23 4.66 7.34
C ALA A 75 3.46 4.33 8.82
N THR A 76 3.82 3.08 9.11
CA THR A 76 4.04 2.66 10.49
C THR A 76 5.22 3.36 11.13
N ASP A 77 6.20 3.82 10.32
CA ASP A 77 7.37 4.53 10.81
C ASP A 77 7.24 6.05 10.73
N GLY A 78 6.08 6.55 10.30
CA GLY A 78 5.84 8.00 10.22
C GLY A 78 6.40 8.67 8.97
N THR A 79 6.94 7.91 8.01
CA THR A 79 7.52 8.49 6.80
C THR A 79 6.52 9.30 6.01
N PHE A 80 5.27 8.81 5.93
CA PHE A 80 4.19 9.52 5.24
C PHE A 80 2.87 9.30 5.95
N GLU A 81 1.97 10.23 5.75
CA GLU A 81 0.63 10.14 6.33
C GLU A 81 -0.32 11.01 5.52
N SER A 82 -1.41 10.44 5.05
CA SER A 82 -2.44 11.21 4.35
C SER A 82 -3.51 11.66 5.34
N GLU A 83 -4.31 12.62 4.91
CA GLU A 83 -5.56 12.91 5.59
C GLU A 83 -6.60 11.85 5.24
N ARG A 84 -7.76 11.91 5.87
CA ARG A 84 -8.87 10.99 5.58
C ARG A 84 -9.73 11.58 4.48
N TYR A 85 -9.99 10.78 3.46
CA TYR A 85 -10.78 11.20 2.30
C TYR A 85 -11.87 10.17 2.03
N THR A 86 -12.99 10.64 1.49
CA THR A 86 -14.10 9.78 1.06
C THR A 86 -14.36 9.86 -0.45
N SER A 87 -13.72 10.81 -1.13
CA SER A 87 -13.95 11.03 -2.56
C SER A 87 -13.19 10.01 -3.41
N PRO A 88 -13.79 9.46 -4.47
CA PRO A 88 -13.07 8.58 -5.40
C PRO A 88 -11.93 9.33 -6.11
N GLY A 89 -10.92 8.58 -6.53
CA GLY A 89 -9.80 9.10 -7.28
C GLY A 89 -8.53 9.17 -6.46
N VAL A 90 -7.47 9.73 -7.05
CA VAL A 90 -6.18 9.84 -6.37
C VAL A 90 -6.24 10.97 -5.36
N ASN A 91 -6.13 10.61 -4.07
CA ASN A 91 -6.17 11.60 -2.99
C ASN A 91 -4.82 11.76 -2.30
N PHE A 92 -3.87 10.88 -2.54
CA PHE A 92 -2.57 10.93 -1.89
C PHE A 92 -1.51 10.31 -2.79
N SER A 93 -0.32 10.90 -2.80
CA SER A 93 0.84 10.33 -3.48
C SER A 93 2.10 10.63 -2.70
N TYR A 94 3.11 9.79 -2.89
CA TYR A 94 4.39 9.96 -2.24
C TYR A 94 5.50 9.43 -3.16
N THR A 95 6.59 10.18 -3.29
CA THR A 95 7.75 9.76 -4.08
C THR A 95 8.80 9.17 -3.13
N PHE A 96 9.19 7.93 -3.41
CA PHE A 96 10.12 7.19 -2.55
C PHE A 96 11.56 7.40 -3.03
N GLU A 97 12.30 8.23 -2.34
CA GLU A 97 13.66 8.60 -2.73
C GLU A 97 14.71 7.71 -2.05
N GLU A 98 14.34 6.97 -1.02
CA GLU A 98 15.26 6.14 -0.26
C GLU A 98 14.81 4.69 -0.27
N ALA A 99 15.77 3.78 -0.47
CA ALA A 99 15.50 2.34 -0.41
C ALA A 99 15.10 1.93 1.01
N GLY A 100 14.25 0.93 1.09
CA GLY A 100 13.77 0.41 2.37
C GLY A 100 12.43 -0.25 2.22
N ASN A 101 11.90 -0.75 3.34
CA ASN A 101 10.60 -1.39 3.39
C ASN A 101 9.66 -0.50 4.19
N TYR A 102 8.55 -0.11 3.56
CA TYR A 102 7.59 0.81 4.15
C TYR A 102 6.26 0.11 4.29
N THR A 103 5.87 -0.21 5.53
CA THR A 103 4.56 -0.77 5.81
C THR A 103 3.60 0.35 6.19
N TYR A 104 2.32 0.18 5.85
CA TYR A 104 1.33 1.22 6.11
C TYR A 104 -0.04 0.60 6.34
N TYR A 105 -0.96 1.43 6.83
CA TYR A 105 -2.31 0.97 7.13
C TYR A 105 -3.30 2.12 6.93
N CYS A 106 -4.58 1.76 6.93
CA CYS A 106 -5.69 2.71 6.94
C CYS A 106 -6.23 2.76 8.37
N THR A 107 -6.23 3.92 9.01
CA THR A 107 -6.63 4.05 10.41
C THR A 107 -8.06 3.59 10.67
N PRO A 108 -9.08 4.03 9.88
CA PRO A 108 -10.45 3.58 10.15
C PRO A 108 -10.66 2.08 10.02
N HIS A 109 -9.87 1.40 9.20
CA HIS A 109 -10.06 -0.03 8.89
C HIS A 109 -8.88 -0.90 9.29
N ARG A 110 -8.04 -0.38 10.18
CA ARG A 110 -6.81 -1.07 10.59
C ARG A 110 -7.09 -2.47 11.12
N GLN A 111 -8.13 -2.61 11.96
CA GLN A 111 -8.48 -3.89 12.56
C GLN A 111 -9.23 -4.81 11.59
N LEU A 112 -9.59 -4.31 10.43
CA LEU A 112 -10.30 -5.08 9.41
C LEU A 112 -9.36 -5.62 8.32
N GLY A 113 -8.05 -5.46 8.51
CA GLY A 113 -7.06 -5.98 7.58
C GLY A 113 -6.64 -5.03 6.48
N MET A 114 -6.85 -3.72 6.62
CA MET A 114 -6.45 -2.75 5.60
C MET A 114 -5.01 -2.31 5.83
N HIS A 115 -4.09 -3.13 5.36
CA HIS A 115 -2.64 -2.94 5.48
C HIS A 115 -1.96 -3.17 4.14
N GLY A 116 -0.82 -2.52 3.94
CA GLY A 116 -0.05 -2.70 2.74
C GLY A 116 1.43 -2.43 2.96
N ALA A 117 2.22 -2.60 1.91
CA ALA A 117 3.66 -2.37 1.99
C ALA A 117 4.21 -1.93 0.64
N ILE A 118 5.19 -1.05 0.69
CA ILE A 118 5.98 -0.63 -0.47
C ILE A 118 7.42 -1.04 -0.20
N ILE A 119 7.99 -1.83 -1.10
CA ILE A 119 9.36 -2.31 -1.02
C ILE A 119 10.18 -1.52 -2.03
N VAL A 120 11.14 -0.73 -1.57
CA VAL A 120 11.92 0.16 -2.43
C VAL A 120 13.36 -0.35 -2.48
N GLU A 121 13.84 -0.59 -3.69
CA GLU A 121 15.24 -1.03 -3.86
C GLU A 121 16.12 -0.05 -4.61
#